data_06ea4b47f3969c10fe19e6d3b6effcdc
#
_entry.id   06ea4b47f3969c10fe19e6d3b6effcdc
#
_cell.length_a   1.000
_cell.length_b   1.000
_cell.length_c   1.000
_cell.angle_alpha   90.00
_cell.angle_beta   90.00
_cell.angle_gamma   90.00
#
_symmetry.space_group_name_H-M   'P 1'
#
loop_
_entity.id
_entity.type
_entity.pdbx_description
1 polymer ?
#
loop_
_entity_poly.entity_id
_entity_poly.type
_entity_poly.pdbx_seq_one_letter_code
_entity_poly.pdbx_strand_id
1 'polypeptide(L)'
;MEKTLNLIKNDPWLEPFADAIAGRHQFVLDKEAELTNKGKQTLSDFASGYLYFGLHRTAKGWTFREWAPNASHIYMVGTFNNWEEKATYKLKKLKNGIWEINLPEGAIHHGDLYKLNVYWDGGQGERIPAWATRVVQDEQTKIFSAQVWAPEKPYKFKKKTFKPNTSPLLIYECHIGMAQQEEKVGSYNEFREKVLPRIAKEGYNCIQIMAIQEHPYYGSFGYHVSSFFAASSRFGTPDELKELIDTAHGMGIAVIMDIVHSHAVKNEVEGLGNFAGDPNQYFYPGGRREHPAWDSLCFDYGKNEVVHFLLSNCKYWLEEYKFDGFRFDGVTSMLYYSHGLGEAFCNYGDYFNGHQDDNAICYLTLANEVIHQVNPKAITIAEEVSGMPGLAAKVEDGGYGFDYRMAMNIPDYWIKTI
;
A
#
# COMPACT_ATOMS: atom_id res chain seq x y z
N MET A 1 35.11 -13.82 -13.23
CA MET A 1 34.00 -14.79 -13.11
C MET A 1 32.96 -14.14 -12.21
N GLU A 2 31.83 -13.73 -12.75
CA GLU A 2 30.70 -13.30 -11.93
C GLU A 2 30.30 -14.45 -11.00
N LYS A 3 30.08 -14.11 -9.75
CA LYS A 3 29.71 -15.11 -8.74
C LYS A 3 28.30 -15.61 -9.04
N THR A 4 28.15 -16.84 -9.45
CA THR A 4 26.83 -17.45 -9.72
C THR A 4 25.91 -17.27 -8.50
N LEU A 5 24.73 -16.70 -8.71
CA LEU A 5 23.73 -16.46 -7.66
C LEU A 5 23.31 -17.79 -7.00
N ASN A 6 23.06 -17.77 -5.71
CA ASN A 6 22.70 -18.97 -4.96
C ASN A 6 21.35 -19.56 -5.40
N LEU A 7 20.42 -18.75 -5.90
CA LEU A 7 19.17 -19.22 -6.48
C LEU A 7 19.43 -20.28 -7.58
N ILE A 8 20.37 -20.02 -8.47
CA ILE A 8 20.74 -20.94 -9.57
C ILE A 8 21.47 -22.18 -9.03
N LYS A 9 22.33 -22.02 -8.00
CA LYS A 9 23.02 -23.15 -7.38
C LYS A 9 22.06 -24.09 -6.67
N ASN A 10 21.03 -23.54 -6.06
CA ASN A 10 20.02 -24.31 -5.30
C ASN A 10 19.02 -25.01 -6.22
N ASP A 11 18.81 -24.47 -7.43
CA ASP A 11 17.97 -25.05 -8.48
C ASP A 11 18.71 -25.07 -9.83
N PRO A 12 19.45 -26.15 -10.16
CA PRO A 12 20.21 -26.23 -11.40
C PRO A 12 19.37 -26.14 -12.68
N TRP A 13 18.06 -26.35 -12.62
CA TRP A 13 17.16 -26.17 -13.77
C TRP A 13 17.03 -24.70 -14.19
N LEU A 14 17.47 -23.77 -13.34
CA LEU A 14 17.53 -22.35 -13.65
C LEU A 14 18.81 -21.94 -14.41
N GLU A 15 19.80 -22.84 -14.55
CA GLU A 15 21.07 -22.53 -15.25
C GLU A 15 20.87 -22.00 -16.68
N PRO A 16 19.93 -22.49 -17.51
CA PRO A 16 19.65 -21.93 -18.82
C PRO A 16 19.14 -20.47 -18.80
N PHE A 17 18.67 -19.99 -17.66
CA PHE A 17 18.09 -18.66 -17.46
C PHE A 17 18.99 -17.75 -16.59
N ALA A 18 20.24 -18.17 -16.35
CA ALA A 18 21.17 -17.47 -15.45
C ALA A 18 21.36 -15.99 -15.84
N ASP A 19 21.46 -15.68 -17.12
CA ASP A 19 21.63 -14.32 -17.61
C ASP A 19 20.39 -13.45 -17.35
N ALA A 20 19.19 -14.01 -17.52
CA ALA A 20 17.95 -13.30 -17.22
C ALA A 20 17.79 -13.02 -15.72
N ILE A 21 18.12 -14.00 -14.87
CA ILE A 21 18.10 -13.85 -13.41
C ILE A 21 19.13 -12.82 -12.95
N ALA A 22 20.36 -12.90 -13.46
CA ALA A 22 21.42 -11.93 -13.17
C ALA A 22 21.04 -10.52 -13.66
N GLY A 23 20.46 -10.41 -14.86
CA GLY A 23 19.97 -9.14 -15.40
C GLY A 23 18.90 -8.49 -14.55
N ARG A 24 17.90 -9.25 -14.07
CA ARG A 24 16.87 -8.77 -13.14
C ARG A 24 17.46 -8.33 -11.82
N HIS A 25 18.37 -9.14 -11.26
CA HIS A 25 19.05 -8.78 -10.01
C HIS A 25 19.85 -7.47 -10.17
N GLN A 26 20.61 -7.33 -11.25
CA GLN A 26 21.36 -6.09 -11.52
C GLN A 26 20.43 -4.90 -11.71
N PHE A 27 19.29 -5.07 -12.40
CA PHE A 27 18.28 -4.02 -12.57
C PHE A 27 17.75 -3.50 -11.23
N VAL A 28 17.51 -4.38 -10.25
CA VAL A 28 17.13 -3.98 -8.88
C VAL A 28 18.23 -3.16 -8.21
N LEU A 29 19.49 -3.62 -8.29
CA LEU A 29 20.63 -2.93 -7.69
C LEU A 29 20.83 -1.54 -8.32
N ASP A 30 20.69 -1.42 -9.63
CA ASP A 30 20.82 -0.16 -10.35
C ASP A 30 19.68 0.80 -9.95
N LYS A 31 18.46 0.28 -9.83
CA LYS A 31 17.30 1.06 -9.38
C LYS A 31 17.45 1.52 -7.95
N GLU A 32 17.88 0.66 -7.05
CA GLU A 32 18.16 1.05 -5.66
C GLU A 32 19.24 2.13 -5.59
N ALA A 33 20.33 1.98 -6.36
CA ALA A 33 21.39 2.98 -6.44
C ALA A 33 20.89 4.34 -6.97
N GLU A 34 19.97 4.33 -7.95
CA GLU A 34 19.30 5.53 -8.46
C GLU A 34 18.48 6.21 -7.34
N LEU A 35 17.57 5.47 -6.69
CA LEU A 35 16.64 5.98 -5.68
C LEU A 35 17.36 6.44 -4.40
N THR A 36 18.45 5.79 -4.03
CA THR A 36 19.26 6.13 -2.85
C THR A 36 20.35 7.17 -3.14
N ASN A 37 20.36 7.74 -4.35
CA ASN A 37 21.43 8.67 -4.79
C ASN A 37 22.82 8.05 -4.57
N LYS A 38 23.01 6.83 -5.06
CA LYS A 38 24.25 6.03 -4.93
C LYS A 38 24.66 5.78 -3.48
N GLY A 39 23.72 5.42 -2.64
CA GLY A 39 23.94 5.07 -1.23
C GLY A 39 24.14 6.27 -0.30
N LYS A 40 23.82 7.50 -0.72
CA LYS A 40 23.83 8.68 0.17
C LYS A 40 22.69 8.67 1.20
N GLN A 41 21.65 7.93 0.94
CA GLN A 41 20.54 7.63 1.85
C GLN A 41 20.21 6.14 1.75
N THR A 42 19.55 5.60 2.76
CA THR A 42 19.02 4.24 2.70
C THR A 42 17.75 4.19 1.84
N LEU A 43 17.37 3.01 1.39
CA LEU A 43 16.09 2.82 0.71
C LEU A 43 14.90 3.13 1.66
N SER A 44 15.03 2.83 2.95
CA SER A 44 14.06 3.22 3.98
C SER A 44 13.96 4.74 4.15
N ASP A 45 15.07 5.51 4.00
CA ASP A 45 15.00 6.97 4.00
C ASP A 45 14.27 7.49 2.78
N PHE A 46 14.53 6.92 1.60
CA PHE A 46 13.79 7.24 0.38
C PHE A 46 12.28 6.98 0.56
N ALA A 47 11.90 5.88 1.19
CA ALA A 47 10.51 5.49 1.44
C ALA A 47 9.82 6.29 2.57
N SER A 48 10.22 7.55 2.81
CA SER A 48 9.69 8.40 3.87
C SER A 48 8.79 9.54 3.36
N GLY A 49 8.19 9.36 2.18
CA GLY A 49 7.33 10.38 1.55
C GLY A 49 6.15 10.81 2.41
N TYR A 50 5.58 9.91 3.20
CA TYR A 50 4.47 10.21 4.10
C TYR A 50 4.83 11.20 5.24
N LEU A 51 6.12 11.41 5.52
CA LEU A 51 6.60 12.44 6.44
C LEU A 51 6.75 13.82 5.77
N TYR A 52 6.70 13.86 4.45
CA TYR A 52 6.87 15.08 3.66
C TYR A 52 5.57 15.52 2.98
N PHE A 53 4.88 14.61 2.30
CA PHE A 53 3.59 14.82 1.63
C PHE A 53 2.42 14.66 2.60
N GLY A 54 1.26 15.21 2.20
CA GLY A 54 0.07 15.24 3.04
C GLY A 54 0.08 16.41 4.02
N LEU A 55 -0.77 16.35 5.02
CA LEU A 55 -1.01 17.41 5.99
C LEU A 55 -0.27 17.14 7.30
N HIS A 56 0.61 18.05 7.69
CA HIS A 56 1.44 17.92 8.90
C HIS A 56 1.30 19.11 9.82
N ARG A 57 1.12 18.84 11.11
CA ARG A 57 1.22 19.86 12.15
C ARG A 57 2.69 20.17 12.41
N THR A 58 3.03 21.44 12.46
CA THR A 58 4.37 21.96 12.74
C THR A 58 4.34 22.87 13.96
N ALA A 59 5.52 23.31 14.44
CA ALA A 59 5.61 24.28 15.52
C ALA A 59 5.01 25.67 15.19
N LYS A 60 4.76 25.95 13.90
CA LYS A 60 4.24 27.26 13.43
C LYS A 60 2.83 27.17 12.83
N GLY A 61 2.18 26.03 12.93
CA GLY A 61 0.88 25.75 12.33
C GLY A 61 0.89 24.48 11.50
N TRP A 62 0.50 24.56 10.24
CA TRP A 62 0.34 23.41 9.37
C TRP A 62 1.11 23.57 8.07
N THR A 63 1.64 22.46 7.57
CA THR A 63 2.19 22.38 6.23
C THR A 63 1.48 21.26 5.49
N PHE A 64 1.00 21.56 4.28
CA PHE A 64 0.42 20.56 3.39
C PHE A 64 1.21 20.53 2.09
N ARG A 65 1.50 19.32 1.57
CA ARG A 65 2.16 19.11 0.29
C ARG A 65 1.46 18.03 -0.52
N GLU A 66 1.43 18.24 -1.84
CA GLU A 66 0.88 17.28 -2.79
C GLU A 66 1.74 17.24 -4.05
N TRP A 67 1.76 16.08 -4.72
CA TRP A 67 2.41 15.91 -6.01
C TRP A 67 1.38 15.93 -7.13
N ALA A 68 1.40 16.99 -7.92
CA ALA A 68 0.49 17.21 -9.04
C ALA A 68 1.23 17.96 -10.17
N PRO A 69 2.10 17.28 -10.92
CA PRO A 69 3.02 17.92 -11.88
C PRO A 69 2.29 18.69 -12.98
N ASN A 70 1.14 18.21 -13.42
CA ASN A 70 0.35 18.76 -14.49
C ASN A 70 -0.63 19.87 -14.04
N ALA A 71 -0.79 20.08 -12.73
CA ALA A 71 -1.67 21.13 -12.22
C ALA A 71 -1.15 22.53 -12.54
N SER A 72 -2.08 23.44 -12.83
CA SER A 72 -1.83 24.88 -13.04
C SER A 72 -2.10 25.70 -11.78
N HIS A 73 -3.12 25.30 -10.99
CA HIS A 73 -3.51 25.91 -9.72
C HIS A 73 -4.08 24.84 -8.79
N ILE A 74 -3.89 24.99 -7.49
CA ILE A 74 -4.53 24.14 -6.47
C ILE A 74 -4.99 25.03 -5.32
N TYR A 75 -6.23 24.81 -4.87
CA TYR A 75 -6.79 25.43 -3.68
C TYR A 75 -7.18 24.32 -2.67
N MET A 76 -6.89 24.54 -1.40
CA MET A 76 -7.44 23.72 -0.34
C MET A 76 -8.78 24.29 0.08
N VAL A 77 -9.84 23.49 0.01
CA VAL A 77 -11.21 23.86 0.40
C VAL A 77 -11.70 22.91 1.48
N GLY A 78 -12.53 23.40 2.39
CA GLY A 78 -13.04 22.58 3.47
C GLY A 78 -13.98 23.33 4.42
N THR A 79 -14.33 22.69 5.54
CA THR A 79 -15.20 23.28 6.56
C THR A 79 -14.65 24.58 7.14
N PHE A 80 -13.32 24.72 7.20
CA PHE A 80 -12.62 25.90 7.72
C PHE A 80 -12.74 27.15 6.84
N ASN A 81 -13.14 27.03 5.58
CA ASN A 81 -13.32 28.17 4.67
C ASN A 81 -14.66 28.14 3.93
N ASN A 82 -15.64 27.37 4.43
CA ASN A 82 -16.97 27.15 3.85
C ASN A 82 -16.93 26.56 2.44
N TRP A 83 -15.93 25.73 2.14
CA TRP A 83 -15.70 25.13 0.83
C TRP A 83 -15.44 26.13 -0.29
N GLU A 84 -15.03 27.35 0.05
CA GLU A 84 -14.76 28.46 -0.88
C GLU A 84 -13.27 28.54 -1.19
N GLU A 85 -12.96 28.82 -2.45
CA GLU A 85 -11.59 29.13 -2.84
C GLU A 85 -11.19 30.52 -2.34
N LYS A 86 -10.19 30.56 -1.47
CA LYS A 86 -9.64 31.79 -0.92
C LYS A 86 -8.14 31.87 -1.22
N ALA A 87 -7.64 33.04 -1.53
CA ALA A 87 -6.22 33.25 -1.83
C ALA A 87 -5.30 32.76 -0.70
N THR A 88 -5.77 32.82 0.56
CA THR A 88 -5.06 32.31 1.74
C THR A 88 -4.91 30.81 1.78
N TYR A 89 -5.71 30.07 1.00
CA TYR A 89 -5.67 28.61 0.88
C TYR A 89 -5.20 28.13 -0.50
N LYS A 90 -4.61 29.03 -1.29
CA LYS A 90 -3.99 28.70 -2.58
C LYS A 90 -2.60 28.10 -2.35
N LEU A 91 -2.34 26.93 -2.93
CA LEU A 91 -1.04 26.29 -2.88
C LEU A 91 -0.03 26.97 -3.82
N LYS A 92 1.23 26.95 -3.45
CA LYS A 92 2.36 27.42 -4.25
C LYS A 92 3.03 26.23 -4.95
N LYS A 93 3.28 26.34 -6.24
CA LYS A 93 4.04 25.35 -7.01
C LYS A 93 5.51 25.43 -6.66
N LEU A 94 6.09 24.31 -6.30
CA LEU A 94 7.52 24.12 -6.08
C LEU A 94 8.15 23.40 -7.29
N LYS A 95 9.39 22.97 -7.16
CA LYS A 95 10.07 22.14 -8.18
C LYS A 95 9.45 20.72 -8.23
N ASN A 96 9.67 20.02 -9.34
CA ASN A 96 9.31 18.61 -9.55
C ASN A 96 7.80 18.31 -9.40
N GLY A 97 6.95 19.28 -9.71
CA GLY A 97 5.49 19.09 -9.65
C GLY A 97 4.91 19.05 -8.25
N ILE A 98 5.66 19.46 -7.24
CA ILE A 98 5.20 19.54 -5.85
C ILE A 98 4.48 20.86 -5.62
N TRP A 99 3.41 20.80 -4.83
CA TRP A 99 2.63 21.94 -4.38
C TRP A 99 2.65 22.01 -2.86
N GLU A 100 2.74 23.22 -2.31
CA GLU A 100 2.85 23.44 -0.87
C GLU A 100 1.98 24.61 -0.42
N ILE A 101 1.41 24.45 0.78
CA ILE A 101 0.84 25.57 1.55
C ILE A 101 1.26 25.46 3.00
N ASN A 102 1.54 26.61 3.62
CA ASN A 102 1.78 26.76 5.05
C ASN A 102 0.64 27.59 5.66
N LEU A 103 -0.04 27.04 6.65
CA LEU A 103 -1.17 27.68 7.31
C LEU A 103 -0.84 27.94 8.79
N PRO A 104 -1.33 29.07 9.39
CA PRO A 104 -1.15 29.31 10.81
C PRO A 104 -1.92 28.30 11.66
N GLU A 105 -1.59 28.18 12.95
CA GLU A 105 -2.12 27.16 13.85
C GLU A 105 -3.66 27.13 13.93
N GLY A 106 -4.31 28.27 13.97
CA GLY A 106 -5.77 28.37 14.04
C GLY A 106 -6.51 28.28 12.71
N ALA A 107 -5.82 28.00 11.58
CA ALA A 107 -6.46 27.97 10.26
C ALA A 107 -7.30 26.72 10.02
N ILE A 108 -6.91 25.59 10.61
CA ILE A 108 -7.59 24.29 10.50
C ILE A 108 -7.52 23.57 11.84
N HIS A 109 -8.50 22.72 12.13
CA HIS A 109 -8.64 22.02 13.40
C HIS A 109 -8.86 20.51 13.21
N HIS A 110 -8.62 19.73 14.25
CA HIS A 110 -8.99 18.32 14.26
C HIS A 110 -10.46 18.13 13.92
N GLY A 111 -10.76 17.22 13.00
CA GLY A 111 -12.11 16.93 12.54
C GLY A 111 -12.57 17.74 11.32
N ASP A 112 -11.87 18.82 10.98
CA ASP A 112 -12.18 19.57 9.74
C ASP A 112 -12.12 18.67 8.51
N LEU A 113 -13.10 18.84 7.62
CA LEU A 113 -13.15 18.13 6.34
C LEU A 113 -12.52 19.00 5.26
N TYR A 114 -11.80 18.37 4.33
CA TYR A 114 -11.15 19.12 3.25
C TYR A 114 -10.97 18.30 1.97
N LYS A 115 -10.82 19.02 0.87
CA LYS A 115 -10.44 18.53 -0.46
C LYS A 115 -9.50 19.52 -1.14
N LEU A 116 -9.03 19.16 -2.30
CA LEU A 116 -8.30 20.04 -3.20
C LEU A 116 -9.15 20.34 -4.42
N ASN A 117 -9.29 21.63 -4.78
CA ASN A 117 -9.73 22.02 -6.11
C ASN A 117 -8.49 22.12 -6.99
N VAL A 118 -8.35 21.20 -7.91
CA VAL A 118 -7.19 21.07 -8.79
C VAL A 118 -7.56 21.56 -10.19
N TYR A 119 -6.77 22.48 -10.72
CA TYR A 119 -6.91 23.02 -12.07
C TYR A 119 -5.75 22.57 -12.95
N TRP A 120 -6.03 22.29 -14.20
CA TRP A 120 -5.04 21.94 -15.22
C TRP A 120 -5.44 22.55 -16.57
N ASP A 121 -4.61 22.43 -17.59
CA ASP A 121 -4.96 22.92 -18.92
C ASP A 121 -6.18 22.16 -19.48
N GLY A 122 -7.25 22.89 -19.75
CA GLY A 122 -8.52 22.35 -20.26
C GLY A 122 -9.46 21.73 -19.23
N GLY A 123 -9.18 21.82 -17.90
CA GLY A 123 -10.11 21.27 -16.91
C GLY A 123 -9.81 21.60 -15.45
N GLN A 124 -10.70 21.11 -14.62
CA GLN A 124 -10.59 21.19 -13.16
C GLN A 124 -11.38 20.07 -12.49
N GLY A 125 -11.11 19.80 -11.22
CA GLY A 125 -11.89 18.86 -10.42
C GLY A 125 -11.54 18.88 -8.94
N GLU A 126 -12.52 18.48 -8.12
CA GLU A 126 -12.25 18.18 -6.71
C GLU A 126 -11.46 16.87 -6.60
N ARG A 127 -10.49 16.83 -5.68
CA ARG A 127 -9.69 15.64 -5.39
C ARG A 127 -9.52 15.45 -3.88
N ILE A 128 -9.59 14.20 -3.45
CA ILE A 128 -9.05 13.81 -2.15
C ILE A 128 -7.52 13.79 -2.28
N PRO A 129 -6.77 14.40 -1.34
CA PRO A 129 -5.31 14.35 -1.40
C PRO A 129 -4.77 12.93 -1.44
N ALA A 130 -3.80 12.65 -2.32
CA ALA A 130 -3.25 11.30 -2.50
C ALA A 130 -2.60 10.74 -1.22
N TRP A 131 -2.07 11.61 -0.37
CA TRP A 131 -1.41 11.27 0.89
C TRP A 131 -2.29 11.53 2.12
N ALA A 132 -3.62 11.59 1.96
CA ALA A 132 -4.55 11.75 3.08
C ALA A 132 -4.49 10.54 4.01
N THR A 133 -4.28 10.80 5.31
CA THR A 133 -4.18 9.74 6.34
C THR A 133 -5.52 9.41 7.01
N ARG A 134 -6.54 10.21 6.76
CA ARG A 134 -7.92 9.97 7.18
C ARG A 134 -8.87 10.47 6.10
N VAL A 135 -9.78 9.61 5.68
CA VAL A 135 -10.85 9.91 4.73
C VAL A 135 -12.14 9.38 5.32
N VAL A 136 -13.21 10.15 5.24
CA VAL A 136 -14.52 9.82 5.81
C VAL A 136 -15.61 10.04 4.79
N GLN A 137 -16.67 9.25 4.88
CA GLN A 137 -17.86 9.36 4.05
C GLN A 137 -18.98 10.03 4.83
N ASP A 138 -19.60 11.04 4.25
CA ASP A 138 -20.82 11.63 4.81
C ASP A 138 -21.99 10.62 4.71
N GLU A 139 -22.71 10.43 5.78
CA GLU A 139 -23.77 9.40 5.86
C GLU A 139 -24.97 9.69 4.95
N GLN A 140 -25.28 10.95 4.70
CA GLN A 140 -26.45 11.34 3.92
C GLN A 140 -26.11 11.48 2.44
N THR A 141 -25.04 12.21 2.10
CA THR A 141 -24.65 12.50 0.71
C THR A 141 -23.83 11.39 0.09
N LYS A 142 -23.23 10.53 0.91
CA LYS A 142 -22.24 9.49 0.52
C LYS A 142 -20.96 10.05 -0.10
N ILE A 143 -20.73 11.35 0.02
CA ILE A 143 -19.52 12.02 -0.48
C ILE A 143 -18.37 11.76 0.48
N PHE A 144 -17.22 11.40 -0.07
CA PHE A 144 -15.98 11.26 0.68
C PHE A 144 -15.22 12.58 0.77
N SER A 145 -14.58 12.82 1.89
CA SER A 145 -13.68 13.96 2.12
C SER A 145 -12.49 13.51 2.97
N ALA A 146 -11.34 14.11 2.75
CA ALA A 146 -10.24 13.99 3.71
C ALA A 146 -10.62 14.68 5.01
N GLN A 147 -10.16 14.15 6.14
CA GLN A 147 -10.40 14.72 7.45
C GLN A 147 -9.08 14.99 8.16
N VAL A 148 -8.97 16.16 8.77
CA VAL A 148 -7.82 16.50 9.61
C VAL A 148 -7.83 15.61 10.86
N TRP A 149 -6.86 14.71 10.95
CA TRP A 149 -6.69 13.81 12.09
C TRP A 149 -5.53 14.26 12.96
N ALA A 150 -5.82 15.05 13.98
CA ALA A 150 -4.84 15.58 14.94
C ALA A 150 -5.49 15.70 16.33
N PRO A 151 -5.82 14.56 16.97
CA PRO A 151 -6.45 14.58 18.28
C PRO A 151 -5.50 15.19 19.33
N GLU A 152 -6.06 15.85 20.35
CA GLU A 152 -5.27 16.43 21.46
C GLU A 152 -4.40 15.38 22.17
N LYS A 153 -4.91 14.15 22.24
CA LYS A 153 -4.24 13.00 22.85
C LYS A 153 -4.10 11.89 21.80
N PRO A 154 -3.07 11.93 20.95
CA PRO A 154 -2.84 10.87 19.97
C PRO A 154 -2.61 9.52 20.68
N TYR A 155 -3.03 8.44 20.03
CA TYR A 155 -2.86 7.09 20.55
C TYR A 155 -1.38 6.79 20.84
N LYS A 156 -1.12 6.19 21.98
CA LYS A 156 0.22 5.76 22.39
C LYS A 156 0.23 4.26 22.63
N PHE A 157 0.98 3.53 21.81
CA PHE A 157 1.12 2.10 21.97
C PHE A 157 1.64 1.73 23.37
N LYS A 158 0.94 0.81 24.03
CA LYS A 158 1.34 0.23 25.33
C LYS A 158 2.49 -0.76 25.12
N LYS A 159 2.45 -1.54 24.03
CA LYS A 159 3.52 -2.43 23.59
C LYS A 159 4.46 -1.68 22.64
N LYS A 160 5.50 -1.06 23.19
CA LYS A 160 6.50 -0.30 22.41
C LYS A 160 7.34 -1.20 21.50
N THR A 161 7.57 -2.44 21.92
CA THR A 161 8.29 -3.45 21.14
C THR A 161 7.51 -4.75 21.20
N PHE A 162 7.24 -5.31 20.03
CA PHE A 162 6.65 -6.62 19.86
C PHE A 162 7.58 -7.49 19.03
N LYS A 163 7.74 -8.74 19.43
CA LYS A 163 8.51 -9.75 18.69
C LYS A 163 7.59 -10.93 18.48
N PRO A 164 7.04 -11.11 17.28
CA PRO A 164 6.15 -12.21 17.01
C PRO A 164 6.86 -13.56 17.18
N ASN A 165 6.18 -14.52 17.77
CA ASN A 165 6.57 -15.92 17.71
C ASN A 165 5.81 -16.55 16.53
N THR A 166 6.48 -16.67 15.40
CA THR A 166 5.88 -17.10 14.13
C THR A 166 6.42 -18.46 13.67
N SER A 167 6.87 -19.31 14.59
CA SER A 167 7.37 -20.64 14.25
C SER A 167 6.64 -21.74 15.04
N PRO A 168 5.71 -22.50 14.42
CA PRO A 168 5.16 -22.28 13.06
C PRO A 168 4.24 -21.04 12.99
N LEU A 169 4.15 -20.42 11.81
CA LEU A 169 3.21 -19.33 11.56
C LEU A 169 1.80 -19.90 11.34
N LEU A 170 0.87 -19.51 12.20
CA LEU A 170 -0.55 -19.88 12.14
C LEU A 170 -1.39 -18.63 11.94
N ILE A 171 -1.89 -18.43 10.74
CA ILE A 171 -2.59 -17.20 10.32
C ILE A 171 -4.10 -17.43 10.37
N TYR A 172 -4.82 -16.48 10.98
CA TYR A 172 -6.27 -16.33 10.86
C TYR A 172 -6.58 -15.14 9.97
N GLU A 173 -7.12 -15.39 8.78
CA GLU A 173 -7.57 -14.35 7.87
C GLU A 173 -8.96 -13.83 8.29
N CYS A 174 -9.15 -12.51 8.30
CA CYS A 174 -10.36 -11.89 8.79
C CYS A 174 -10.69 -10.57 8.08
N HIS A 175 -11.98 -10.33 7.89
CA HIS A 175 -12.51 -9.05 7.43
C HIS A 175 -13.20 -8.34 8.61
N ILE A 176 -12.74 -7.16 8.99
CA ILE A 176 -13.22 -6.45 10.19
C ILE A 176 -14.74 -6.26 10.19
N GLY A 177 -15.30 -5.83 9.08
CA GLY A 177 -16.73 -5.55 8.95
C GLY A 177 -17.64 -6.78 8.95
N MET A 178 -17.09 -7.97 8.66
CA MET A 178 -17.88 -9.21 8.51
C MET A 178 -17.59 -10.26 9.57
N ALA A 179 -16.72 -9.99 10.52
CA ALA A 179 -16.26 -10.97 11.51
C ALA A 179 -17.24 -11.18 12.68
N GLN A 180 -18.51 -10.85 12.53
CA GLN A 180 -19.55 -10.97 13.56
C GLN A 180 -20.85 -11.54 13.01
N GLN A 181 -21.74 -11.98 13.91
CA GLN A 181 -23.05 -12.56 13.56
C GLN A 181 -24.16 -11.52 13.34
N GLU A 182 -24.01 -10.32 13.90
CA GLU A 182 -24.98 -9.25 13.73
C GLU A 182 -24.99 -8.75 12.28
N GLU A 183 -26.17 -8.52 11.71
CA GLU A 183 -26.35 -8.03 10.33
C GLU A 183 -26.02 -6.54 10.21
N LYS A 184 -24.76 -6.19 10.43
CA LYS A 184 -24.22 -4.83 10.33
C LYS A 184 -22.73 -4.89 10.00
N VAL A 185 -22.17 -3.77 9.60
CA VAL A 185 -20.71 -3.63 9.46
C VAL A 185 -20.08 -3.59 10.85
N GLY A 186 -19.17 -4.51 11.12
CA GLY A 186 -18.41 -4.57 12.37
C GLY A 186 -17.36 -3.44 12.47
N SER A 187 -16.95 -3.12 13.71
CA SER A 187 -15.96 -2.10 13.98
C SER A 187 -14.63 -2.69 14.49
N TYR A 188 -13.56 -1.88 14.44
CA TYR A 188 -12.26 -2.23 15.06
C TYR A 188 -12.41 -2.60 16.53
N ASN A 189 -13.23 -1.85 17.29
CA ASN A 189 -13.49 -2.13 18.70
C ASN A 189 -14.24 -3.44 18.91
N GLU A 190 -15.29 -3.68 18.14
CA GLU A 190 -16.04 -4.95 18.26
C GLU A 190 -15.18 -6.15 17.90
N PHE A 191 -14.35 -6.04 16.87
CA PHE A 191 -13.40 -7.08 16.52
C PHE A 191 -12.40 -7.34 17.66
N ARG A 192 -11.81 -6.27 18.21
CA ARG A 192 -10.87 -6.33 19.33
C ARG A 192 -11.47 -7.00 20.56
N GLU A 193 -12.73 -6.69 20.88
CA GLU A 193 -13.36 -7.14 22.11
C GLU A 193 -14.02 -8.53 21.99
N LYS A 194 -14.63 -8.83 20.84
CA LYS A 194 -15.45 -10.02 20.66
C LYS A 194 -14.77 -11.13 19.83
N VAL A 195 -13.93 -10.79 18.86
CA VAL A 195 -13.37 -11.74 17.90
C VAL A 195 -11.93 -12.11 18.24
N LEU A 196 -11.08 -11.12 18.46
CA LEU A 196 -9.65 -11.32 18.75
C LEU A 196 -9.38 -12.28 19.93
N PRO A 197 -10.11 -12.22 21.07
CA PRO A 197 -9.91 -13.17 22.17
C PRO A 197 -10.23 -14.62 21.80
N ARG A 198 -11.15 -14.85 20.86
CA ARG A 198 -11.48 -16.21 20.38
C ARG A 198 -10.36 -16.74 19.50
N ILE A 199 -9.84 -15.89 18.60
CA ILE A 199 -8.68 -16.25 17.74
C ILE A 199 -7.48 -16.63 18.60
N ALA A 200 -7.20 -15.84 19.65
CA ALA A 200 -6.12 -16.14 20.60
C ALA A 200 -6.33 -17.47 21.31
N LYS A 201 -7.56 -17.76 21.75
CA LYS A 201 -7.91 -19.03 22.41
C LYS A 201 -7.74 -20.25 21.51
N GLU A 202 -8.01 -20.10 20.22
CA GLU A 202 -7.82 -21.17 19.21
C GLU A 202 -6.35 -21.42 18.86
N GLY A 203 -5.42 -20.61 19.39
CA GLY A 203 -3.98 -20.84 19.25
C GLY A 203 -3.34 -20.23 18.01
N TYR A 204 -4.04 -19.36 17.28
CA TYR A 204 -3.44 -18.59 16.19
C TYR A 204 -2.44 -17.59 16.75
N ASN A 205 -1.32 -17.38 16.05
CA ASN A 205 -0.26 -16.44 16.43
C ASN A 205 -0.11 -15.26 15.47
N CYS A 206 -0.96 -15.21 14.43
CA CYS A 206 -1.01 -14.12 13.47
C CYS A 206 -2.46 -13.91 12.99
N ILE A 207 -2.89 -12.68 12.87
CA ILE A 207 -4.09 -12.33 12.10
C ILE A 207 -3.67 -11.60 10.81
N GLN A 208 -4.33 -11.95 9.71
CA GLN A 208 -4.26 -11.25 8.44
C GLN A 208 -5.55 -10.48 8.26
N ILE A 209 -5.47 -9.15 8.35
CA ILE A 209 -6.61 -8.28 8.13
C ILE A 209 -6.76 -8.04 6.64
N MET A 210 -7.89 -8.51 6.05
CA MET A 210 -8.24 -8.24 4.66
C MET A 210 -8.28 -6.74 4.41
N ALA A 211 -7.96 -6.32 3.20
CA ALA A 211 -7.73 -4.95 2.76
C ALA A 211 -8.57 -3.89 3.49
N ILE A 212 -7.92 -3.04 4.28
CA ILE A 212 -8.55 -1.98 5.09
C ILE A 212 -8.14 -0.58 4.67
N GLN A 213 -7.34 -0.42 3.65
CA GLN A 213 -7.12 0.89 3.04
C GLN A 213 -8.47 1.44 2.56
N GLU A 214 -8.68 2.76 2.65
CA GLU A 214 -10.00 3.34 2.34
C GLU A 214 -10.42 3.06 0.91
N HIS A 215 -11.67 2.70 0.74
CA HIS A 215 -12.26 2.28 -0.52
C HIS A 215 -13.73 2.75 -0.62
N PRO A 216 -14.19 3.19 -1.81
CA PRO A 216 -15.54 3.76 -1.93
C PRO A 216 -16.65 2.71 -1.88
N TYR A 217 -16.40 1.49 -2.36
CA TYR A 217 -17.39 0.43 -2.46
C TYR A 217 -17.14 -0.70 -1.45
N TYR A 218 -18.04 -0.85 -0.48
CA TYR A 218 -17.93 -1.88 0.56
C TYR A 218 -17.86 -3.31 0.01
N GLY A 219 -18.62 -3.60 -1.06
CA GLY A 219 -18.65 -4.91 -1.70
C GLY A 219 -17.36 -5.31 -2.40
N SER A 220 -16.36 -4.40 -2.51
CA SER A 220 -15.02 -4.75 -2.94
C SER A 220 -14.19 -5.43 -1.84
N PHE A 221 -14.70 -5.50 -0.62
CA PHE A 221 -14.00 -5.99 0.58
C PHE A 221 -12.67 -5.28 0.86
N GLY A 222 -12.49 -4.05 0.33
CA GLY A 222 -11.28 -3.26 0.46
C GLY A 222 -10.28 -3.40 -0.69
N TYR A 223 -10.56 -4.26 -1.68
CA TYR A 223 -9.63 -4.48 -2.79
C TYR A 223 -9.71 -3.43 -3.92
N HIS A 224 -10.66 -2.48 -3.88
CA HIS A 224 -10.72 -1.31 -4.76
C HIS A 224 -10.30 -0.04 -4.00
N VAL A 225 -9.02 0.05 -3.69
CA VAL A 225 -8.47 1.14 -2.87
C VAL A 225 -8.54 2.49 -3.59
N SER A 226 -9.00 3.51 -2.86
CA SER A 226 -9.00 4.91 -3.30
C SER A 226 -7.98 5.76 -2.55
N SER A 227 -7.78 5.52 -1.25
CA SER A 227 -6.88 6.31 -0.41
C SER A 227 -5.92 5.39 0.35
N PHE A 228 -4.68 5.34 -0.13
CA PHE A 228 -3.68 4.35 0.27
C PHE A 228 -3.12 4.55 1.69
N PHE A 229 -3.13 5.78 2.21
CA PHE A 229 -2.63 6.10 3.55
C PHE A 229 -3.73 6.21 4.61
N ALA A 230 -5.00 6.02 4.24
CA ALA A 230 -6.12 6.09 5.16
C ALA A 230 -6.66 4.69 5.48
N ALA A 231 -6.80 4.39 6.78
CA ALA A 231 -7.58 3.24 7.22
C ALA A 231 -9.07 3.49 6.97
N SER A 232 -9.82 2.48 6.53
CA SER A 232 -11.24 2.61 6.22
C SER A 232 -12.02 3.14 7.42
N SER A 233 -12.71 4.23 7.19
CA SER A 233 -13.53 4.92 8.20
C SER A 233 -14.80 4.16 8.57
N ARG A 234 -15.21 3.19 7.73
CA ARG A 234 -16.37 2.34 7.99
C ARG A 234 -16.22 1.50 9.25
N PHE A 235 -14.99 1.15 9.60
CA PHE A 235 -14.72 0.28 10.77
C PHE A 235 -14.33 1.06 12.02
N GLY A 236 -14.18 2.38 11.93
CA GLY A 236 -13.82 3.23 13.08
C GLY A 236 -12.76 4.27 12.78
N THR A 237 -12.02 4.65 13.81
CA THR A 237 -10.99 5.67 13.78
C THR A 237 -9.59 5.06 13.64
N PRO A 238 -8.58 5.86 13.21
CA PRO A 238 -7.17 5.45 13.24
C PRO A 238 -6.71 4.94 14.60
N ASP A 239 -7.14 5.60 15.68
CA ASP A 239 -6.74 5.24 17.05
C ASP A 239 -7.34 3.90 17.49
N GLU A 240 -8.57 3.59 17.08
CA GLU A 240 -9.21 2.29 17.34
C GLU A 240 -8.50 1.14 16.62
N LEU A 241 -8.03 1.35 15.38
CA LEU A 241 -7.20 0.37 14.69
C LEU A 241 -5.85 0.16 15.39
N LYS A 242 -5.20 1.25 15.83
CA LYS A 242 -3.96 1.17 16.62
C LYS A 242 -4.19 0.40 17.92
N GLU A 243 -5.30 0.63 18.60
CA GLU A 243 -5.65 -0.09 19.83
C GLU A 243 -5.92 -1.58 19.58
N LEU A 244 -6.54 -1.92 18.44
CA LEU A 244 -6.72 -3.32 18.04
C LEU A 244 -5.36 -4.01 17.88
N ILE A 245 -4.42 -3.41 17.14
CA ILE A 245 -3.07 -3.95 16.91
C ILE A 245 -2.31 -4.08 18.23
N ASP A 246 -2.33 -3.03 19.08
CA ASP A 246 -1.67 -3.04 20.38
C ASP A 246 -2.23 -4.13 21.30
N THR A 247 -3.54 -4.37 21.24
CA THR A 247 -4.21 -5.44 21.99
C THR A 247 -3.78 -6.82 21.47
N ALA A 248 -3.70 -7.01 20.16
CA ALA A 248 -3.21 -8.24 19.55
C ALA A 248 -1.77 -8.55 19.98
N HIS A 249 -0.89 -7.55 19.96
CA HIS A 249 0.48 -7.64 20.47
C HIS A 249 0.51 -8.01 21.95
N GLY A 250 -0.43 -7.48 22.74
CA GLY A 250 -0.59 -7.83 24.14
C GLY A 250 -0.95 -9.30 24.37
N MET A 251 -1.60 -9.94 23.41
CA MET A 251 -1.96 -11.36 23.39
C MET A 251 -0.90 -12.25 22.72
N GLY A 252 0.20 -11.67 22.20
CA GLY A 252 1.24 -12.41 21.50
C GLY A 252 0.93 -12.70 20.03
N ILE A 253 -0.06 -12.03 19.45
CA ILE A 253 -0.53 -12.20 18.08
C ILE A 253 0.07 -11.13 17.18
N ALA A 254 0.75 -11.54 16.10
CA ALA A 254 1.19 -10.66 15.03
C ALA A 254 0.00 -10.18 14.20
N VAL A 255 0.10 -8.99 13.63
CA VAL A 255 -0.94 -8.41 12.77
C VAL A 255 -0.33 -8.05 11.42
N ILE A 256 -0.73 -8.75 10.38
CA ILE A 256 -0.39 -8.40 9.00
C ILE A 256 -1.61 -7.87 8.26
N MET A 257 -1.39 -7.06 7.24
CA MET A 257 -2.43 -6.44 6.43
C MET A 257 -2.34 -6.91 4.98
N ASP A 258 -3.50 -7.15 4.37
CA ASP A 258 -3.57 -7.22 2.92
C ASP A 258 -3.27 -5.85 2.34
N ILE A 259 -2.18 -5.73 1.59
CA ILE A 259 -1.79 -4.49 0.93
C ILE A 259 -2.05 -4.60 -0.57
N VAL A 260 -2.83 -3.66 -1.10
CA VAL A 260 -3.24 -3.66 -2.51
C VAL A 260 -2.36 -2.68 -3.27
N HIS A 261 -1.24 -3.16 -3.81
CA HIS A 261 -0.34 -2.38 -4.66
C HIS A 261 -0.32 -2.88 -6.11
N SER A 262 -1.13 -3.90 -6.42
CA SER A 262 -1.33 -4.41 -7.77
C SER A 262 -2.18 -3.47 -8.64
N HIS A 263 -3.09 -2.72 -8.02
CA HIS A 263 -4.02 -1.84 -8.72
C HIS A 263 -4.66 -0.79 -7.80
N ALA A 264 -5.40 0.15 -8.39
CA ALA A 264 -6.24 1.12 -7.69
C ALA A 264 -7.66 1.10 -8.28
N VAL A 265 -8.64 1.60 -7.53
CA VAL A 265 -10.00 1.78 -8.04
C VAL A 265 -10.01 2.72 -9.25
N LYS A 266 -10.86 2.41 -10.23
CA LYS A 266 -11.09 3.25 -11.42
C LYS A 266 -12.02 4.42 -11.06
N ASN A 267 -11.49 5.39 -10.32
CA ASN A 267 -12.21 6.55 -9.81
C ASN A 267 -11.32 7.80 -9.86
N GLU A 268 -11.89 8.93 -10.26
CA GLU A 268 -11.18 10.20 -10.41
C GLU A 268 -11.36 11.12 -9.20
N VAL A 269 -12.51 11.07 -8.54
CA VAL A 269 -12.88 12.00 -7.45
C VAL A 269 -12.31 11.54 -6.12
N GLU A 270 -12.60 10.30 -5.74
CA GLU A 270 -12.10 9.68 -4.51
C GLU A 270 -10.73 9.02 -4.68
N GLY A 271 -10.36 8.64 -5.92
CA GLY A 271 -9.14 7.91 -6.25
C GLY A 271 -8.10 8.73 -7.01
N LEU A 272 -7.16 8.01 -7.62
CA LEU A 272 -6.00 8.59 -8.32
C LEU A 272 -6.18 8.62 -9.84
N GLY A 273 -7.37 8.27 -10.37
CA GLY A 273 -7.58 7.96 -11.79
C GLY A 273 -7.27 9.08 -12.77
N ASN A 274 -7.42 10.34 -12.35
CA ASN A 274 -7.06 11.54 -13.13
C ASN A 274 -6.80 12.68 -12.17
N PHE A 275 -5.71 12.61 -11.42
CA PHE A 275 -5.50 13.50 -10.27
C PHE A 275 -5.38 14.98 -10.69
N ALA A 276 -4.62 15.27 -11.75
CA ALA A 276 -4.37 16.64 -12.21
C ALA A 276 -4.47 16.78 -13.74
N GLY A 277 -5.45 16.12 -14.37
CA GLY A 277 -5.65 16.18 -15.82
C GLY A 277 -4.70 15.26 -16.62
N ASP A 278 -3.89 14.47 -15.95
CA ASP A 278 -3.10 13.39 -16.55
C ASP A 278 -3.57 12.05 -15.97
N PRO A 279 -4.32 11.25 -16.74
CA PRO A 279 -4.81 9.95 -16.30
C PRO A 279 -3.69 8.93 -16.06
N ASN A 280 -2.48 9.23 -16.55
CA ASN A 280 -1.31 8.38 -16.40
C ASN A 280 -0.35 8.87 -15.31
N GLN A 281 -0.74 9.86 -14.48
CA GLN A 281 0.15 10.39 -13.43
C GLN A 281 0.71 9.26 -12.56
N TYR A 282 -0.14 8.33 -12.11
CA TYR A 282 0.23 7.17 -11.29
C TYR A 282 0.25 5.86 -12.07
N PHE A 283 -0.37 5.80 -13.24
CA PHE A 283 -0.70 4.56 -13.93
C PHE A 283 0.02 4.43 -15.28
N TYR A 284 0.12 3.20 -15.76
CA TYR A 284 0.66 2.93 -17.08
C TYR A 284 -0.15 3.65 -18.17
N PRO A 285 0.50 4.07 -19.26
CA PRO A 285 -0.22 4.64 -20.41
C PRO A 285 -0.83 3.55 -21.30
N GLY A 286 -1.80 3.96 -22.12
CA GLY A 286 -2.39 3.14 -23.16
C GLY A 286 -3.12 1.90 -22.64
N GLY A 287 -3.02 0.79 -23.34
CA GLY A 287 -3.72 -0.45 -23.02
C GLY A 287 -3.29 -1.13 -21.72
N ARG A 288 -2.15 -0.74 -21.15
CA ARG A 288 -1.68 -1.27 -19.85
C ARG A 288 -2.28 -0.54 -18.66
N ARG A 289 -2.99 0.55 -18.88
CA ARG A 289 -3.57 1.39 -17.81
C ARG A 289 -4.65 0.66 -17.03
N GLU A 290 -5.53 -0.05 -17.72
CA GLU A 290 -6.69 -0.71 -17.13
C GLU A 290 -6.46 -2.22 -17.01
N HIS A 291 -6.80 -2.76 -15.85
CA HIS A 291 -6.76 -4.20 -15.64
C HIS A 291 -7.95 -4.87 -16.39
N PRO A 292 -7.71 -5.84 -17.28
CA PRO A 292 -8.74 -6.36 -18.16
C PRO A 292 -9.86 -7.15 -17.46
N ALA A 293 -9.61 -7.62 -16.21
CA ALA A 293 -10.55 -8.44 -15.46
C ALA A 293 -11.11 -7.81 -14.18
N TRP A 294 -10.46 -6.73 -13.65
CA TRP A 294 -10.79 -6.24 -12.31
C TRP A 294 -11.39 -4.84 -12.27
N ASP A 295 -11.68 -4.23 -13.43
CA ASP A 295 -12.20 -2.86 -13.55
C ASP A 295 -11.42 -1.86 -12.69
N SER A 296 -10.10 -1.90 -12.80
CA SER A 296 -9.16 -1.17 -11.96
C SER A 296 -8.01 -0.60 -12.79
N LEU A 297 -7.16 0.22 -12.18
CA LEU A 297 -6.03 0.91 -12.82
C LEU A 297 -4.71 0.31 -12.33
N CYS A 298 -3.78 0.03 -13.26
CA CYS A 298 -2.48 -0.58 -12.97
C CYS A 298 -1.41 0.49 -12.78
N PHE A 299 -0.72 0.47 -11.64
CA PHE A 299 0.36 1.40 -11.34
C PHE A 299 1.53 1.29 -12.31
N ASP A 300 2.14 2.41 -12.63
CA ASP A 300 3.37 2.46 -13.43
C ASP A 300 4.60 2.33 -12.52
N TYR A 301 5.03 1.11 -12.28
CA TYR A 301 6.18 0.80 -11.43
C TYR A 301 7.53 1.26 -12.02
N GLY A 302 7.55 1.75 -13.25
CA GLY A 302 8.74 2.36 -13.86
C GLY A 302 8.98 3.80 -13.41
N LYS A 303 7.95 4.50 -12.88
CA LYS A 303 8.06 5.89 -12.41
C LYS A 303 8.59 5.95 -10.98
N ASN A 304 9.65 6.73 -10.77
CA ASN A 304 10.26 6.88 -9.45
C ASN A 304 9.29 7.47 -8.41
N GLU A 305 8.42 8.39 -8.83
CA GLU A 305 7.42 9.01 -7.95
C GLU A 305 6.34 8.00 -7.52
N VAL A 306 5.96 7.07 -8.39
CA VAL A 306 5.01 5.98 -8.07
C VAL A 306 5.68 4.95 -7.14
N VAL A 307 6.91 4.56 -7.44
CA VAL A 307 7.70 3.69 -6.55
C VAL A 307 7.88 4.34 -5.17
N HIS A 308 8.19 5.64 -5.13
CA HIS A 308 8.27 6.41 -3.89
C HIS A 308 6.96 6.40 -3.09
N PHE A 309 5.82 6.60 -3.77
CA PHE A 309 4.49 6.56 -3.16
C PHE A 309 4.19 5.19 -2.54
N LEU A 310 4.41 4.11 -3.30
CA LEU A 310 4.09 2.74 -2.86
C LEU A 310 5.07 2.23 -1.78
N LEU A 311 6.38 2.50 -1.90
CA LEU A 311 7.35 2.15 -0.86
C LEU A 311 7.09 2.92 0.44
N SER A 312 6.76 4.22 0.34
CA SER A 312 6.38 5.03 1.49
C SER A 312 5.10 4.52 2.16
N ASN A 313 4.19 3.93 1.40
CA ASN A 313 2.98 3.33 1.91
C ASN A 313 3.28 2.07 2.75
N CYS A 314 4.17 1.20 2.30
CA CYS A 314 4.63 0.06 3.10
C CYS A 314 5.23 0.53 4.44
N LYS A 315 6.16 1.49 4.39
CA LYS A 315 6.80 2.01 5.60
C LYS A 315 5.81 2.68 6.55
N TYR A 316 4.86 3.45 6.02
CA TYR A 316 3.81 4.13 6.80
C TYR A 316 3.00 3.16 7.66
N TRP A 317 2.51 2.07 7.10
CA TRP A 317 1.72 1.09 7.83
C TRP A 317 2.53 0.38 8.92
N LEU A 318 3.82 0.11 8.68
CA LEU A 318 4.72 -0.47 9.68
C LEU A 318 5.02 0.51 10.82
N GLU A 319 5.28 1.78 10.52
CA GLU A 319 5.72 2.75 11.53
C GLU A 319 4.55 3.40 12.26
N GLU A 320 3.49 3.79 11.55
CA GLU A 320 2.36 4.51 12.14
C GLU A 320 1.39 3.58 12.87
N TYR A 321 1.10 2.42 12.30
CA TYR A 321 0.13 1.47 12.87
C TYR A 321 0.77 0.25 13.55
N LYS A 322 2.08 0.05 13.38
CA LYS A 322 2.81 -1.10 13.94
C LYS A 322 2.34 -2.45 13.40
N PHE A 323 1.91 -2.52 12.15
CA PHE A 323 1.73 -3.80 11.49
C PHE A 323 3.03 -4.60 11.48
N ASP A 324 2.92 -5.92 11.58
CA ASP A 324 4.07 -6.83 11.59
C ASP A 324 4.44 -7.34 10.19
N GLY A 325 3.78 -6.85 9.16
CA GLY A 325 4.05 -7.20 7.78
C GLY A 325 2.81 -7.15 6.90
N PHE A 326 2.91 -7.78 5.72
CA PHE A 326 1.89 -7.70 4.68
C PHE A 326 1.71 -9.02 3.94
N ARG A 327 0.47 -9.23 3.50
CA ARG A 327 0.17 -10.09 2.37
C ARG A 327 -0.06 -9.18 1.17
N PHE A 328 0.77 -9.32 0.13
CA PHE A 328 0.61 -8.56 -1.11
C PHE A 328 -0.44 -9.22 -1.98
N ASP A 329 -1.50 -8.44 -2.26
CA ASP A 329 -2.62 -8.85 -3.10
C ASP A 329 -2.24 -8.87 -4.58
N GLY A 330 -2.67 -9.90 -5.30
CA GLY A 330 -2.60 -9.97 -6.74
C GLY A 330 -1.19 -9.92 -7.34
N VAL A 331 -0.19 -10.50 -6.68
CA VAL A 331 1.21 -10.49 -7.15
C VAL A 331 1.34 -11.09 -8.54
N THR A 332 0.65 -12.19 -8.85
CA THR A 332 0.66 -12.75 -10.21
C THR A 332 0.27 -11.72 -11.26
N SER A 333 -0.75 -10.90 -10.97
CA SER A 333 -1.19 -9.84 -11.88
C SER A 333 -0.13 -8.76 -12.10
N MET A 334 0.76 -8.54 -11.14
CA MET A 334 1.86 -7.58 -11.25
C MET A 334 3.02 -8.12 -12.10
N LEU A 335 3.32 -9.42 -11.97
CA LEU A 335 4.51 -10.04 -12.55
C LEU A 335 4.46 -10.14 -14.09
N TYR A 336 3.28 -10.14 -14.70
CA TYR A 336 3.11 -10.42 -16.12
C TYR A 336 2.29 -9.36 -16.84
N TYR A 337 2.66 -9.07 -18.10
CA TYR A 337 1.89 -8.15 -18.95
C TYR A 337 0.48 -8.65 -19.26
N SER A 338 0.28 -9.97 -19.27
CA SER A 338 -1.02 -10.63 -19.38
C SER A 338 -1.82 -10.67 -18.09
N HIS A 339 -1.25 -10.20 -16.97
CA HIS A 339 -1.79 -10.37 -15.62
C HIS A 339 -1.97 -11.84 -15.19
N GLY A 340 -1.27 -12.77 -15.85
CA GLY A 340 -1.44 -14.22 -15.66
C GLY A 340 -2.74 -14.78 -16.22
N LEU A 341 -3.52 -13.97 -16.97
CA LEU A 341 -4.80 -14.38 -17.51
C LEU A 341 -4.63 -15.22 -18.78
N GLY A 342 -5.23 -16.42 -18.77
CA GLY A 342 -5.17 -17.32 -19.92
C GLY A 342 -3.80 -17.94 -20.21
N GLU A 343 -2.84 -17.79 -19.31
CA GLU A 343 -1.51 -18.39 -19.41
C GLU A 343 -1.41 -19.67 -18.57
N ALA A 344 -0.65 -20.63 -19.08
CA ALA A 344 -0.25 -21.83 -18.36
C ALA A 344 1.25 -21.78 -18.09
N PHE A 345 1.64 -21.95 -16.84
CA PHE A 345 3.03 -21.97 -16.42
C PHE A 345 3.46 -23.44 -16.23
N CYS A 346 3.97 -24.04 -17.30
CA CYS A 346 4.24 -25.47 -17.38
C CYS A 346 5.74 -25.83 -17.29
N ASN A 347 6.61 -24.86 -17.57
CA ASN A 347 8.06 -25.04 -17.56
C ASN A 347 8.78 -23.74 -17.19
N TYR A 348 10.08 -23.84 -16.84
CA TYR A 348 10.87 -22.68 -16.44
C TYR A 348 10.96 -21.56 -17.50
N GLY A 349 10.89 -21.91 -18.80
CA GLY A 349 10.92 -20.93 -19.88
C GLY A 349 9.75 -19.94 -19.83
N ASP A 350 8.62 -20.32 -19.26
CA ASP A 350 7.43 -19.45 -19.17
C ASP A 350 7.66 -18.24 -18.25
N TYR A 351 8.64 -18.31 -17.33
CA TYR A 351 9.00 -17.23 -16.42
C TYR A 351 10.11 -16.30 -16.95
N PHE A 352 10.68 -16.61 -18.15
CA PHE A 352 11.82 -15.90 -18.73
C PHE A 352 11.66 -15.64 -20.23
N ASN A 353 10.43 -15.58 -20.72
CA ASN A 353 10.09 -15.43 -22.16
C ASN A 353 9.90 -13.96 -22.59
N GLY A 354 10.15 -12.98 -21.72
CA GLY A 354 9.97 -11.55 -21.99
C GLY A 354 8.55 -11.02 -21.80
N HIS A 355 7.62 -11.84 -21.28
CA HIS A 355 6.25 -11.41 -20.93
C HIS A 355 6.13 -10.91 -19.48
N GLN A 356 7.22 -10.88 -18.74
CA GLN A 356 7.26 -10.40 -17.37
C GLN A 356 7.42 -8.89 -17.31
N ASP A 357 6.78 -8.26 -16.32
CA ASP A 357 6.97 -6.85 -16.01
C ASP A 357 8.15 -6.68 -15.05
N ASP A 358 9.33 -6.44 -15.60
CA ASP A 358 10.56 -6.27 -14.81
C ASP A 358 10.51 -5.05 -13.87
N ASN A 359 9.73 -4.00 -14.19
CA ASN A 359 9.51 -2.87 -13.28
C ASN A 359 8.69 -3.28 -12.06
N ALA A 360 7.64 -4.09 -12.24
CA ALA A 360 6.85 -4.61 -11.13
C ALA A 360 7.65 -5.57 -10.25
N ILE A 361 8.45 -6.46 -10.87
CA ILE A 361 9.38 -7.35 -10.17
C ILE A 361 10.39 -6.55 -9.34
N CYS A 362 10.98 -5.51 -9.93
CA CYS A 362 11.89 -4.60 -9.25
C CYS A 362 11.21 -3.91 -8.07
N TYR A 363 10.02 -3.35 -8.28
CA TYR A 363 9.24 -2.71 -7.22
C TYR A 363 8.98 -3.68 -6.05
N LEU A 364 8.51 -4.90 -6.30
CA LEU A 364 8.22 -5.89 -5.27
C LEU A 364 9.49 -6.27 -4.47
N THR A 365 10.62 -6.40 -5.16
CA THR A 365 11.90 -6.66 -4.52
C THR A 365 12.30 -5.52 -3.58
N LEU A 366 12.25 -4.27 -4.07
CA LEU A 366 12.53 -3.07 -3.27
C LEU A 366 11.55 -2.91 -2.10
N ALA A 367 10.28 -3.28 -2.28
CA ALA A 367 9.29 -3.26 -1.21
C ALA A 367 9.67 -4.21 -0.07
N ASN A 368 10.06 -5.45 -0.39
CA ASN A 368 10.56 -6.40 0.61
C ASN A 368 11.80 -5.87 1.34
N GLU A 369 12.72 -5.24 0.63
CA GLU A 369 13.92 -4.64 1.24
C GLU A 369 13.55 -3.49 2.19
N VAL A 370 12.67 -2.56 1.79
CA VAL A 370 12.18 -1.49 2.69
C VAL A 370 11.53 -2.06 3.93
N ILE A 371 10.64 -3.04 3.75
CA ILE A 371 9.90 -3.66 4.85
C ILE A 371 10.87 -4.27 5.87
N HIS A 372 11.86 -5.03 5.41
CA HIS A 372 12.84 -5.67 6.30
C HIS A 372 13.90 -4.69 6.85
N GLN A 373 14.20 -3.59 6.15
CA GLN A 373 15.00 -2.49 6.72
C GLN A 373 14.28 -1.81 7.88
N VAL A 374 12.97 -1.61 7.78
CA VAL A 374 12.14 -1.01 8.84
C VAL A 374 11.93 -1.99 10.00
N ASN A 375 11.59 -3.22 9.69
CA ASN A 375 11.37 -4.29 10.67
C ASN A 375 11.98 -5.61 10.17
N PRO A 376 13.18 -5.99 10.65
CA PRO A 376 13.85 -7.23 10.21
C PRO A 376 13.07 -8.52 10.53
N LYS A 377 11.99 -8.44 11.30
CA LYS A 377 11.09 -9.56 11.64
C LYS A 377 9.72 -9.42 11.00
N ALA A 378 9.56 -8.49 10.09
CA ALA A 378 8.34 -8.37 9.32
C ALA A 378 8.05 -9.67 8.56
N ILE A 379 6.77 -9.91 8.31
CA ILE A 379 6.29 -11.07 7.57
C ILE A 379 5.81 -10.55 6.21
N THR A 380 6.38 -11.06 5.12
CA THR A 380 5.92 -10.72 3.78
C THR A 380 5.45 -11.97 3.04
N ILE A 381 4.21 -11.91 2.55
CA ILE A 381 3.54 -13.02 1.88
C ILE A 381 3.09 -12.56 0.50
N ALA A 382 3.46 -13.30 -0.55
CA ALA A 382 2.95 -13.04 -1.88
C ALA A 382 1.72 -13.90 -2.18
N GLU A 383 0.61 -13.28 -2.59
CA GLU A 383 -0.43 -14.01 -3.29
C GLU A 383 0.00 -14.19 -4.74
N GLU A 384 0.58 -15.35 -5.02
CA GLU A 384 1.17 -15.65 -6.31
C GLU A 384 0.89 -17.11 -6.69
N VAL A 385 0.25 -17.33 -7.83
CA VAL A 385 -0.26 -18.64 -8.26
C VAL A 385 0.49 -19.22 -9.46
N SER A 386 1.33 -18.42 -10.15
CA SER A 386 2.06 -18.90 -11.33
C SER A 386 3.21 -19.85 -10.98
N GLY A 387 3.83 -19.66 -9.82
CA GLY A 387 5.00 -20.44 -9.41
C GLY A 387 6.33 -19.79 -9.78
N MET A 388 6.37 -18.44 -9.92
CA MET A 388 7.58 -17.68 -10.28
C MET A 388 8.78 -18.13 -9.44
N PRO A 389 9.87 -18.63 -10.06
CA PRO A 389 11.08 -19.04 -9.35
C PRO A 389 11.72 -17.86 -8.60
N GLY A 390 12.22 -18.12 -7.40
CA GLY A 390 12.91 -17.11 -6.59
C GLY A 390 12.02 -16.14 -5.83
N LEU A 391 10.68 -16.27 -5.90
CA LEU A 391 9.77 -15.31 -5.25
C LEU A 391 10.02 -15.24 -3.74
N ALA A 392 10.15 -16.37 -3.06
CA ALA A 392 10.46 -16.47 -1.63
C ALA A 392 11.93 -16.80 -1.36
N ALA A 393 12.83 -16.35 -2.21
CA ALA A 393 14.26 -16.43 -1.99
C ALA A 393 14.83 -15.04 -1.66
N LYS A 394 15.96 -15.01 -0.97
CA LYS A 394 16.63 -13.77 -0.56
C LYS A 394 17.08 -12.96 -1.78
N VAL A 395 17.05 -11.62 -1.65
CA VAL A 395 17.48 -10.71 -2.70
C VAL A 395 18.96 -10.92 -3.05
N GLU A 396 19.83 -11.08 -2.05
CA GLU A 396 21.26 -11.35 -2.25
C GLU A 396 21.56 -12.67 -2.97
N ASP A 397 20.60 -13.59 -2.99
CA ASP A 397 20.69 -14.87 -3.69
C ASP A 397 20.12 -14.83 -5.12
N GLY A 398 19.54 -13.69 -5.53
CA GLY A 398 18.87 -13.50 -6.81
C GLY A 398 17.35 -13.67 -6.78
N GLY A 399 16.78 -13.75 -5.58
CA GLY A 399 15.33 -13.82 -5.37
C GLY A 399 14.67 -12.44 -5.18
N TYR A 400 13.38 -12.44 -4.84
CA TYR A 400 12.57 -11.21 -4.71
C TYR A 400 12.25 -10.83 -3.25
N GLY A 401 12.73 -11.62 -2.28
CA GLY A 401 12.76 -11.25 -0.87
C GLY A 401 11.49 -11.47 -0.07
N PHE A 402 10.45 -12.10 -0.63
CA PHE A 402 9.31 -12.52 0.18
C PHE A 402 9.69 -13.63 1.16
N ASP A 403 9.07 -13.63 2.34
CA ASP A 403 9.25 -14.73 3.30
C ASP A 403 8.41 -15.95 2.91
N TYR A 404 7.21 -15.73 2.34
CA TYR A 404 6.27 -16.78 2.00
C TYR A 404 5.56 -16.48 0.67
N ARG A 405 5.09 -17.57 0.05
CA ARG A 405 4.15 -17.58 -1.06
C ARG A 405 2.91 -18.38 -0.69
N MET A 406 1.73 -17.90 -1.00
CA MET A 406 0.49 -18.65 -0.79
C MET A 406 0.41 -19.85 -1.73
N ALA A 407 0.19 -21.04 -1.17
CA ALA A 407 0.01 -22.27 -1.94
C ALA A 407 -1.48 -22.45 -2.30
N MET A 408 -1.97 -21.61 -3.23
CA MET A 408 -3.40 -21.49 -3.57
C MET A 408 -4.04 -22.79 -4.07
N ASN A 409 -3.25 -23.70 -4.65
CA ASN A 409 -3.72 -25.02 -5.08
C ASN A 409 -4.07 -25.99 -3.92
N ILE A 410 -3.59 -25.73 -2.72
CA ILE A 410 -3.88 -26.58 -1.55
C ILE A 410 -5.36 -26.47 -1.14
N PRO A 411 -5.94 -25.28 -0.89
CA PRO A 411 -7.37 -25.16 -0.61
C PRO A 411 -8.24 -25.70 -1.75
N ASP A 412 -7.88 -25.46 -3.01
CA ASP A 412 -8.62 -25.99 -4.17
C ASP A 412 -8.67 -27.53 -4.17
N TYR A 413 -7.56 -28.16 -3.81
CA TYR A 413 -7.50 -29.62 -3.70
C TYR A 413 -8.35 -30.14 -2.53
N TRP A 414 -8.33 -29.48 -1.39
CA TRP A 414 -9.18 -29.80 -0.25
C TRP A 414 -10.67 -29.71 -0.59
N ILE A 415 -11.10 -28.58 -1.20
CA ILE A 415 -12.49 -28.38 -1.62
C ILE A 415 -12.96 -29.50 -2.56
N LYS A 416 -12.09 -29.96 -3.47
CA LYS A 416 -12.43 -31.05 -4.40
C LYS A 416 -12.47 -32.44 -3.72
N THR A 417 -11.86 -32.58 -2.55
CA THR A 417 -11.73 -33.86 -1.86
C THR A 417 -12.82 -34.08 -0.82
N ILE A 418 -13.38 -33.02 -0.26
CA ILE A 418 -14.50 -33.01 0.69
C ILE A 418 -15.84 -33.07 -0.05
#